data_3af11a7e8e14b3d6ef570bc1281b419c
#
_entry.id   3af11a7e8e14b3d6ef570bc1281b419c
#
_cell.length_a   1.000
_cell.length_b   1.000
_cell.length_c   1.000
_cell.angle_alpha   90.00
_cell.angle_beta   90.00
_cell.angle_gamma   90.00
#
_symmetry.space_group_name_H-M   'P 1'
#
loop_
_entity.id
_entity.type
_entity.pdbx_description
1 polymer ?
#
loop_
_entity_poly.entity_id
_entity_poly.type
_entity_poly.pdbx_seq_one_letter_code
_entity_poly.pdbx_strand_id
1 'polypeptide(L)'
;MIRTAECVSPMHPDKMCDRISDTLLDLHLEQDPNSRVAIETCGGIGMVFITGEVTSNAVVTRENIIKVVHDVTTDDTIEVIININSQSPEIANGVDTGGAGDQGIMIGYACRDNEEFLPQEYYLSRELNKFVFDKYPYDGKTQVTMNGNSLRVVCSFQNAPTFELEKLVMEYFKDYPQYHIEALHCNPAGDWNIGGFTADAGLTGRKLAVDNYGPRVPIGGGAFSGKDSTKVDRSAAYMARRIAVDILEQ
;
A
#
# COMPACT_ATOMS: atom_id res chain seq x y z
N MET A 1 1.02 -2.32 27.75
CA MET A 1 0.28 -3.17 26.76
C MET A 1 1.21 -3.40 25.57
N ILE A 2 1.39 -4.66 25.16
CA ILE A 2 2.20 -4.98 23.97
C ILE A 2 1.40 -4.64 22.72
N ARG A 3 2.04 -3.99 21.76
CA ARG A 3 1.47 -3.59 20.47
C ARG A 3 2.44 -3.97 19.36
N THR A 4 1.94 -4.44 18.24
CA THR A 4 2.77 -4.84 17.11
C THR A 4 2.16 -4.33 15.82
N ALA A 5 2.99 -3.85 14.90
CA ALA A 5 2.59 -3.53 13.54
C ALA A 5 3.68 -3.91 12.55
N GLU A 6 3.28 -4.20 11.32
CA GLU A 6 4.18 -4.47 10.20
C GLU A 6 3.93 -3.48 9.06
N CYS A 7 4.94 -3.33 8.23
CA CYS A 7 4.85 -2.64 6.95
C CYS A 7 5.60 -3.44 5.88
N VAL A 8 5.21 -3.25 4.64
CA VAL A 8 5.85 -3.87 3.47
C VAL A 8 6.36 -2.81 2.52
N SER A 9 7.41 -3.13 1.77
CA SER A 9 7.99 -2.21 0.78
C SER A 9 7.07 -2.01 -0.43
N PRO A 10 7.30 -0.94 -1.22
CA PRO A 10 6.60 -0.73 -2.49
C PRO A 10 6.82 -1.84 -3.53
N MET A 11 7.84 -2.69 -3.36
CA MET A 11 8.14 -3.83 -4.24
C MET A 11 7.61 -5.17 -3.71
N HIS A 12 6.87 -5.15 -2.58
CA HIS A 12 6.10 -6.32 -2.17
C HIS A 12 5.04 -6.65 -3.24
N PRO A 13 4.79 -7.93 -3.59
CA PRO A 13 3.88 -8.30 -4.67
C PRO A 13 2.50 -7.62 -4.63
N ASP A 14 1.86 -7.59 -3.46
CA ASP A 14 0.57 -6.91 -3.31
C ASP A 14 0.69 -5.38 -3.54
N LYS A 15 1.78 -4.75 -3.09
CA LYS A 15 1.99 -3.30 -3.29
C LYS A 15 2.38 -2.97 -4.73
N MET A 16 3.03 -3.86 -5.45
CA MET A 16 3.20 -3.71 -6.90
C MET A 16 1.84 -3.72 -7.62
N CYS A 17 0.93 -4.62 -7.24
CA CYS A 17 -0.43 -4.61 -7.79
C CYS A 17 -1.18 -3.32 -7.47
N ASP A 18 -1.10 -2.82 -6.24
CA ASP A 18 -1.67 -1.53 -5.84
C ASP A 18 -1.11 -0.38 -6.69
N ARG A 19 0.22 -0.33 -6.88
CA ARG A 19 0.89 0.70 -7.67
C ARG A 19 0.51 0.64 -9.16
N ILE A 20 0.41 -0.56 -9.74
CA ILE A 20 -0.07 -0.73 -11.12
C ILE A 20 -1.48 -0.16 -11.24
N SER A 21 -2.39 -0.56 -10.35
CA SER A 21 -3.78 -0.10 -10.38
C SER A 21 -3.90 1.42 -10.21
N ASP A 22 -3.16 2.02 -9.29
CA ASP A 22 -3.15 3.48 -9.08
C ASP A 22 -2.49 4.23 -10.24
N THR A 23 -1.40 3.73 -10.83
CA THR A 23 -0.78 4.36 -12.00
C THR A 23 -1.71 4.35 -13.21
N LEU A 24 -2.47 3.26 -13.40
CA LEU A 24 -3.48 3.21 -14.45
C LEU A 24 -4.64 4.18 -14.20
N LEU A 25 -5.08 4.36 -12.95
CA LEU A 25 -6.02 5.39 -12.56
C LEU A 25 -5.49 6.78 -12.91
N ASP A 26 -4.24 7.08 -12.55
CA ASP A 26 -3.61 8.37 -12.80
C ASP A 26 -3.55 8.69 -14.29
N LEU A 27 -3.19 7.74 -15.16
CA LEU A 27 -3.20 7.92 -16.61
C LEU A 27 -4.57 8.33 -17.18
N HIS A 28 -5.66 7.85 -16.57
CA HIS A 28 -7.00 8.26 -16.95
C HIS A 28 -7.33 9.66 -16.44
N LEU A 29 -7.04 9.95 -15.16
CA LEU A 29 -7.36 11.23 -14.52
C LEU A 29 -6.55 12.39 -15.07
N GLU A 30 -5.31 12.19 -15.49
CA GLU A 30 -4.47 13.20 -16.13
C GLU A 30 -5.07 13.74 -17.42
N GLN A 31 -5.76 12.88 -18.19
CA GLN A 31 -6.39 13.24 -19.48
C GLN A 31 -7.86 13.63 -19.32
N ASP A 32 -8.56 13.00 -18.37
CA ASP A 32 -9.97 13.28 -18.09
C ASP A 32 -10.21 13.23 -16.58
N PRO A 33 -10.24 14.40 -15.89
CA PRO A 33 -10.48 14.47 -14.44
C PRO A 33 -11.83 13.88 -13.98
N ASN A 34 -12.77 13.64 -14.92
CA ASN A 34 -14.06 13.04 -14.63
C ASN A 34 -14.08 11.52 -14.90
N SER A 35 -12.93 10.92 -15.16
CA SER A 35 -12.82 9.48 -15.37
C SER A 35 -13.38 8.70 -14.19
N ARG A 36 -14.13 7.66 -14.47
CA ARG A 36 -14.61 6.66 -13.51
C ARG A 36 -13.82 5.39 -13.73
N VAL A 37 -13.05 5.03 -12.73
CA VAL A 37 -12.07 3.94 -12.81
C VAL A 37 -12.22 3.04 -11.61
N ALA A 38 -12.26 1.74 -11.86
CA ALA A 38 -12.16 0.70 -10.86
C ALA A 38 -11.30 -0.42 -11.49
N ILE A 39 -9.99 -0.38 -11.24
CA ILE A 39 -9.01 -1.31 -11.81
C ILE A 39 -8.37 -2.12 -10.70
N GLU A 40 -8.35 -3.42 -10.89
CA GLU A 40 -7.69 -4.38 -10.02
C GLU A 40 -6.62 -5.15 -10.79
N THR A 41 -5.54 -5.47 -10.12
CA THR A 41 -4.39 -6.17 -10.65
C THR A 41 -4.11 -7.43 -9.84
N CYS A 42 -3.86 -8.53 -10.53
CA CYS A 42 -3.33 -9.76 -9.97
C CYS A 42 -2.03 -10.11 -10.68
N GLY A 43 -0.94 -10.29 -9.95
CA GLY A 43 0.37 -10.60 -10.53
C GLY A 43 1.05 -11.79 -9.86
N GLY A 44 1.94 -12.43 -10.60
CA GLY A 44 2.75 -13.55 -10.16
C GLY A 44 3.86 -13.84 -11.16
N ILE A 45 4.49 -15.00 -11.04
CA ILE A 45 5.64 -15.36 -11.88
C ILE A 45 5.30 -15.24 -13.37
N GLY A 46 5.99 -14.34 -14.05
CA GLY A 46 5.93 -14.15 -15.50
C GLY A 46 4.62 -13.59 -16.05
N MET A 47 3.62 -13.26 -15.20
CA MET A 47 2.32 -12.82 -15.68
C MET A 47 1.64 -11.81 -14.75
N VAL A 48 0.97 -10.83 -15.38
CA VAL A 48 0.07 -9.88 -14.69
C VAL A 48 -1.28 -9.87 -15.42
N PHE A 49 -2.35 -10.03 -14.65
CA PHE A 49 -3.73 -9.90 -15.10
C PHE A 49 -4.32 -8.61 -14.54
N ILE A 50 -4.87 -7.78 -15.44
CA ILE A 50 -5.53 -6.51 -15.12
C ILE A 50 -6.99 -6.61 -15.52
N THR A 51 -7.88 -6.33 -14.58
CA THR A 51 -9.33 -6.35 -14.83
C THR A 51 -9.99 -5.13 -14.19
N GLY A 52 -11.19 -4.81 -14.62
CA GLY A 52 -11.97 -3.72 -14.05
C GLY A 52 -12.87 -3.02 -15.05
N GLU A 53 -13.40 -1.89 -14.61
CA GLU A 53 -14.30 -1.05 -15.39
C GLU A 53 -13.77 0.39 -15.46
N VAL A 54 -13.84 0.96 -16.66
CA VAL A 54 -13.45 2.34 -16.94
C VAL A 54 -14.50 3.03 -17.79
N THR A 55 -14.91 4.23 -17.39
CA THR A 55 -15.66 5.18 -18.22
C THR A 55 -14.88 6.49 -18.23
N SER A 56 -14.30 6.83 -19.38
CA SER A 56 -13.39 7.95 -19.53
C SER A 56 -13.30 8.40 -20.98
N ASN A 57 -13.01 9.69 -21.19
CA ASN A 57 -12.60 10.21 -22.49
C ASN A 57 -11.08 10.11 -22.73
N ALA A 58 -10.32 9.66 -21.74
CA ALA A 58 -8.88 9.44 -21.86
C ALA A 58 -8.57 8.32 -22.88
N VAL A 59 -7.46 8.47 -23.59
CA VAL A 59 -6.95 7.47 -24.52
C VAL A 59 -5.78 6.75 -23.85
N VAL A 60 -6.07 5.65 -23.18
CA VAL A 60 -5.06 4.76 -22.57
C VAL A 60 -4.97 3.50 -23.41
N THR A 61 -3.88 3.36 -24.16
CA THR A 61 -3.68 2.23 -25.08
C THR A 61 -3.18 0.99 -24.34
N ARG A 62 -3.25 -0.16 -25.02
CA ARG A 62 -2.67 -1.42 -24.52
C ARG A 62 -1.17 -1.25 -24.21
N GLU A 63 -0.44 -0.54 -25.04
CA GLU A 63 0.99 -0.28 -24.89
C GLU A 63 1.27 0.57 -23.64
N ASN A 64 0.41 1.55 -23.32
CA ASN A 64 0.52 2.33 -22.09
C ASN A 64 0.36 1.43 -20.86
N ILE A 65 -0.61 0.53 -20.88
CA ILE A 65 -0.88 -0.40 -19.78
C ILE A 65 0.31 -1.35 -19.58
N ILE A 66 0.81 -1.96 -20.66
CA ILE A 66 1.98 -2.83 -20.62
C ILE A 66 3.20 -2.08 -20.06
N LYS A 67 3.43 -0.85 -20.52
CA LYS A 67 4.53 -0.02 -20.04
C LYS A 67 4.42 0.23 -18.52
N VAL A 68 3.24 0.54 -18.00
CA VAL A 68 3.01 0.72 -16.56
C VAL A 68 3.42 -0.54 -15.79
N VAL A 69 3.02 -1.73 -16.25
CA VAL A 69 3.40 -2.98 -15.60
C VAL A 69 4.91 -3.16 -15.60
N HIS A 70 5.58 -2.99 -16.74
CA HIS A 70 7.02 -3.14 -16.86
C HIS A 70 7.79 -2.12 -16.00
N ASP A 71 7.34 -0.86 -15.97
CA ASP A 71 7.95 0.19 -15.15
C ASP A 71 7.82 -0.10 -13.65
N VAL A 72 6.65 -0.56 -13.19
CA VAL A 72 6.40 -0.85 -11.78
C VAL A 72 7.14 -2.11 -11.31
N THR A 73 7.15 -3.15 -12.14
CA THR A 73 7.79 -4.43 -11.81
C THR A 73 9.30 -4.43 -12.07
N THR A 74 9.80 -3.48 -12.88
CA THR A 74 11.16 -3.45 -13.41
C THR A 74 11.53 -4.71 -14.22
N ASP A 75 10.53 -5.33 -14.85
CA ASP A 75 10.67 -6.56 -15.64
C ASP A 75 9.84 -6.45 -16.93
N ASP A 76 10.51 -6.31 -18.06
CA ASP A 76 9.91 -6.19 -19.39
C ASP A 76 9.54 -7.53 -20.05
N THR A 77 9.80 -8.63 -19.35
CA THR A 77 9.46 -9.98 -19.82
C THR A 77 8.09 -10.47 -19.34
N ILE A 78 7.46 -9.75 -18.41
CA ILE A 78 6.15 -10.11 -17.84
C ILE A 78 5.08 -10.02 -18.92
N GLU A 79 4.32 -11.11 -19.09
CA GLU A 79 3.13 -11.13 -19.93
C GLU A 79 1.98 -10.37 -19.25
N VAL A 80 1.29 -9.49 -20.03
CA VAL A 80 0.17 -8.68 -19.52
C VAL A 80 -1.14 -9.06 -20.21
N ILE A 81 -2.06 -9.59 -19.42
CA ILE A 81 -3.43 -9.90 -19.82
C ILE A 81 -4.36 -8.78 -19.34
N ILE A 82 -5.14 -8.21 -20.27
CA ILE A 82 -5.99 -7.04 -20.00
C ILE A 82 -7.44 -7.40 -20.30
N ASN A 83 -8.31 -7.19 -19.28
CA ASN A 83 -9.75 -7.36 -19.36
C ASN A 83 -10.45 -6.14 -18.71
N ILE A 84 -10.35 -4.98 -19.34
CA ILE A 84 -10.99 -3.74 -18.89
C ILE A 84 -12.22 -3.49 -19.74
N ASN A 85 -13.37 -3.25 -19.10
CA ASN A 85 -14.66 -3.04 -19.74
C ASN A 85 -15.22 -1.65 -19.40
N SER A 86 -16.27 -1.22 -20.09
CA SER A 86 -17.01 -0.01 -19.71
C SER A 86 -17.85 -0.26 -18.47
N GLN A 87 -17.94 0.72 -17.58
CA GLN A 87 -18.76 0.64 -16.37
C GLN A 87 -20.23 0.44 -16.71
N SER A 88 -20.93 -0.37 -15.90
CA SER A 88 -22.39 -0.57 -16.03
C SER A 88 -23.15 0.75 -15.87
N PRO A 89 -24.15 1.02 -16.74
CA PRO A 89 -25.02 2.19 -16.60
C PRO A 89 -25.78 2.25 -15.27
N GLU A 90 -26.06 1.11 -14.66
CA GLU A 90 -26.79 1.03 -13.38
C GLU A 90 -25.95 1.57 -12.21
N ILE A 91 -24.65 1.29 -12.21
CA ILE A 91 -23.71 1.85 -11.22
C ILE A 91 -23.57 3.36 -11.42
N ALA A 92 -23.53 3.82 -12.66
CA ALA A 92 -23.46 5.24 -12.99
C ALA A 92 -24.65 6.04 -12.44
N ASN A 93 -25.88 5.51 -12.57
CA ASN A 93 -27.12 6.17 -12.11
C ASN A 93 -27.10 6.45 -10.58
N GLY A 94 -26.54 5.58 -9.77
CA GLY A 94 -26.44 5.78 -8.32
C GLY A 94 -25.53 6.94 -7.95
N VAL A 95 -24.47 7.16 -8.71
CA VAL A 95 -23.47 8.23 -8.48
C VAL A 95 -23.94 9.57 -9.05
N ASP A 96 -24.54 9.57 -10.26
CA ASP A 96 -24.97 10.77 -10.98
C ASP A 96 -26.07 11.55 -10.24
N THR A 97 -26.84 10.87 -9.38
CA THR A 97 -27.86 11.50 -8.52
C THR A 97 -27.32 12.02 -7.19
N GLY A 98 -25.99 12.02 -6.98
CA GLY A 98 -25.34 12.44 -5.73
C GLY A 98 -25.34 11.37 -4.63
N GLY A 99 -25.67 10.14 -4.97
CA GLY A 99 -25.59 8.98 -4.06
C GLY A 99 -24.19 8.36 -4.02
N ALA A 100 -24.02 7.35 -3.17
CA ALA A 100 -22.74 6.68 -2.96
C ALA A 100 -22.42 5.58 -3.99
N GLY A 101 -23.38 5.11 -4.75
CA GLY A 101 -23.23 4.01 -5.72
C GLY A 101 -22.99 2.62 -5.10
N ASP A 102 -22.65 2.56 -3.82
CA ASP A 102 -22.40 1.32 -3.08
C ASP A 102 -22.63 1.55 -1.58
N GLN A 103 -22.74 0.46 -0.83
CA GLN A 103 -22.72 0.46 0.63
C GLN A 103 -21.30 0.11 1.12
N GLY A 104 -20.92 0.57 2.31
CA GLY A 104 -19.59 0.26 2.86
C GLY A 104 -19.43 0.70 4.32
N ILE A 105 -18.38 0.18 4.95
CA ILE A 105 -17.93 0.61 6.28
C ILE A 105 -16.57 1.27 6.11
N MET A 106 -16.48 2.55 6.51
CA MET A 106 -15.26 3.34 6.47
C MET A 106 -14.86 3.73 7.88
N ILE A 107 -13.59 3.54 8.20
CA ILE A 107 -13.06 3.79 9.53
C ILE A 107 -12.05 4.93 9.46
N GLY A 108 -12.31 6.00 10.22
CA GLY A 108 -11.35 7.05 10.47
C GLY A 108 -10.75 6.89 11.86
N TYR A 109 -9.44 7.05 11.96
CA TYR A 109 -8.72 6.99 13.23
C TYR A 109 -7.63 8.05 13.28
N ALA A 110 -7.42 8.64 14.47
CA ALA A 110 -6.31 9.52 14.77
C ALA A 110 -5.93 9.37 16.25
N CYS A 111 -4.64 9.50 16.59
CA CYS A 111 -4.15 9.52 17.97
C CYS A 111 -2.95 10.47 18.08
N ARG A 112 -2.60 10.87 19.31
CA ARG A 112 -1.49 11.80 19.60
C ARG A 112 -0.17 11.07 19.89
N ASP A 113 0.05 9.90 19.25
CA ASP A 113 1.27 9.11 19.48
C ASP A 113 2.49 9.70 18.73
N ASN A 114 2.25 10.44 17.63
CA ASN A 114 3.26 11.14 16.81
C ASN A 114 2.64 12.26 15.98
N GLU A 115 3.45 13.01 15.24
CA GLU A 115 3.02 14.16 14.44
C GLU A 115 2.08 13.81 13.28
N GLU A 116 2.10 12.55 12.82
CA GLU A 116 1.18 12.06 11.78
C GLU A 116 -0.14 11.52 12.35
N PHE A 117 -0.35 11.61 13.67
CA PHE A 117 -1.56 11.12 14.34
C PHE A 117 -1.87 9.63 14.10
N LEU A 118 -0.83 8.80 13.98
CA LEU A 118 -0.91 7.38 13.72
C LEU A 118 -0.52 6.55 14.95
N PRO A 119 -0.95 5.27 15.04
CA PRO A 119 -0.42 4.35 16.06
C PRO A 119 1.10 4.29 16.00
N GLN A 120 1.79 4.45 17.13
CA GLN A 120 3.24 4.59 17.16
C GLN A 120 3.97 3.35 16.64
N GLU A 121 3.48 2.15 16.93
CA GLU A 121 4.04 0.90 16.42
C GLU A 121 3.94 0.81 14.89
N TYR A 122 2.85 1.31 14.33
CA TYR A 122 2.65 1.35 12.88
C TYR A 122 3.53 2.43 12.24
N TYR A 123 3.56 3.64 12.82
CA TYR A 123 4.42 4.72 12.35
C TYR A 123 5.88 4.29 12.27
N LEU A 124 6.43 3.72 13.35
CA LEU A 124 7.82 3.26 13.39
C LEU A 124 8.09 2.15 12.36
N SER A 125 7.18 1.19 12.20
CA SER A 125 7.39 0.12 11.22
C SER A 125 7.37 0.64 9.79
N ARG A 126 6.48 1.59 9.48
CA ARG A 126 6.37 2.21 8.16
C ARG A 126 7.58 3.07 7.82
N GLU A 127 8.01 3.96 8.73
CA GLU A 127 9.13 4.86 8.49
C GLU A 127 10.46 4.08 8.43
N LEU A 128 10.63 3.05 9.26
CA LEU A 128 11.75 2.13 9.13
C LEU A 128 11.76 1.43 7.77
N ASN A 129 10.60 1.00 7.27
CA ASN A 129 10.50 0.37 5.96
C ASN A 129 10.96 1.32 4.85
N LYS A 130 10.49 2.57 4.86
CA LYS A 130 10.92 3.60 3.92
C LYS A 130 12.43 3.84 3.99
N PHE A 131 12.97 4.01 5.20
CA PHE A 131 14.39 4.26 5.41
C PHE A 131 15.28 3.14 4.86
N VAL A 132 14.87 1.88 5.04
CA VAL A 132 15.60 0.74 4.47
C VAL A 132 15.40 0.66 2.96
N PHE A 133 14.19 0.92 2.46
CA PHE A 133 13.86 0.88 1.04
C PHE A 133 14.66 1.91 0.22
N ASP A 134 14.96 3.07 0.76
CA ASP A 134 15.78 4.10 0.10
C ASP A 134 17.18 3.57 -0.28
N LYS A 135 17.71 2.62 0.49
CA LYS A 135 18.99 1.98 0.21
C LYS A 135 18.85 0.65 -0.54
N TYR A 136 17.80 -0.09 -0.24
CA TYR A 136 17.49 -1.39 -0.85
C TYR A 136 16.08 -1.35 -1.47
N PRO A 137 15.94 -0.81 -2.70
CA PRO A 137 14.65 -0.60 -3.35
C PRO A 137 14.06 -1.91 -3.91
N TYR A 138 13.94 -2.91 -3.06
CA TYR A 138 13.47 -4.25 -3.37
C TYR A 138 12.32 -4.68 -2.46
N ASP A 139 11.83 -5.90 -2.63
CA ASP A 139 10.84 -6.50 -1.74
C ASP A 139 11.37 -6.58 -0.31
N GLY A 140 10.51 -6.30 0.65
CA GLY A 140 10.90 -6.31 2.05
C GLY A 140 9.77 -6.02 3.00
N LYS A 141 10.01 -6.37 4.26
CA LYS A 141 9.09 -6.19 5.38
C LYS A 141 9.79 -5.70 6.62
N THR A 142 9.10 -4.88 7.38
CA THR A 142 9.50 -4.45 8.72
C THR A 142 8.37 -4.74 9.71
N GLN A 143 8.72 -5.06 10.94
CA GLN A 143 7.78 -5.21 12.03
C GLN A 143 8.36 -4.58 13.28
N VAL A 144 7.54 -3.83 14.00
CA VAL A 144 7.90 -3.25 15.29
C VAL A 144 6.90 -3.70 16.34
N THR A 145 7.41 -4.36 17.39
CA THR A 145 6.65 -4.70 18.58
C THR A 145 7.09 -3.81 19.72
N MET A 146 6.17 -3.10 20.34
CA MET A 146 6.41 -2.17 21.44
C MET A 146 5.85 -2.72 22.75
N ASN A 147 6.65 -2.63 23.82
CA ASN A 147 6.23 -2.83 25.21
C ASN A 147 6.74 -1.66 26.05
N GLY A 148 5.92 -0.61 26.18
CA GLY A 148 6.42 0.68 26.68
C GLY A 148 7.50 1.22 25.74
N ASN A 149 8.69 1.49 26.30
CA ASN A 149 9.84 1.98 25.53
C ASN A 149 10.76 0.85 25.02
N SER A 150 10.44 -0.41 25.32
CA SER A 150 11.18 -1.57 24.81
C SER A 150 10.62 -2.00 23.45
N LEU A 151 11.52 -2.18 22.48
CA LEU A 151 11.18 -2.56 21.11
C LEU A 151 11.77 -3.92 20.76
N ARG A 152 10.97 -4.72 20.03
CA ARG A 152 11.47 -5.85 19.25
C ARG A 152 11.24 -5.53 17.78
N VAL A 153 12.29 -5.61 16.99
CA VAL A 153 12.29 -5.22 15.57
C VAL A 153 12.62 -6.42 14.71
N VAL A 154 11.81 -6.65 13.68
CA VAL A 154 12.12 -7.58 12.60
C VAL A 154 12.24 -6.78 11.31
N CYS A 155 13.31 -7.00 10.54
CA CYS A 155 13.56 -6.35 9.27
C CYS A 155 14.08 -7.39 8.27
N SER A 156 13.41 -7.54 7.15
CA SER A 156 13.81 -8.47 6.11
C SER A 156 13.68 -7.82 4.73
N PHE A 157 14.78 -7.73 4.00
CA PHE A 157 14.83 -7.11 2.68
C PHE A 157 15.63 -7.94 1.69
N GLN A 158 15.10 -8.06 0.49
CA GLN A 158 15.73 -8.67 -0.65
C GLN A 158 17.05 -7.94 -0.99
N ASN A 159 18.09 -8.68 -1.33
CA ASN A 159 19.41 -8.18 -1.73
C ASN A 159 20.15 -7.36 -0.65
N ALA A 160 19.66 -7.36 0.59
CA ALA A 160 20.27 -6.64 1.71
C ALA A 160 20.96 -7.64 2.64
N PRO A 161 22.31 -7.56 2.81
CA PRO A 161 23.02 -8.41 3.77
C PRO A 161 22.56 -8.16 5.20
N THR A 162 22.37 -9.22 5.97
CA THR A 162 21.90 -9.14 7.38
C THR A 162 22.68 -8.12 8.19
N PHE A 163 24.02 -8.12 8.12
CA PHE A 163 24.85 -7.18 8.90
C PHE A 163 24.67 -5.71 8.49
N GLU A 164 24.26 -5.44 7.25
CA GLU A 164 23.94 -4.07 6.82
C GLU A 164 22.56 -3.64 7.27
N LEU A 165 21.58 -4.54 7.24
CA LEU A 165 20.26 -4.28 7.82
C LEU A 165 20.34 -3.98 9.31
N GLU A 166 21.14 -4.73 10.06
CA GLU A 166 21.37 -4.45 11.49
C GLU A 166 21.91 -3.02 11.72
N LYS A 167 22.88 -2.60 10.91
CA LYS A 167 23.41 -1.24 10.97
C LYS A 167 22.36 -0.19 10.64
N LEU A 168 21.57 -0.40 9.58
CA LEU A 168 20.54 0.54 9.16
C LEU A 168 19.44 0.67 10.21
N VAL A 169 18.97 -0.43 10.78
CA VAL A 169 17.97 -0.39 11.85
C VAL A 169 18.50 0.36 13.06
N MET A 170 19.74 0.09 13.46
CA MET A 170 20.37 0.82 14.59
C MET A 170 20.61 2.29 14.27
N GLU A 171 20.90 2.64 13.01
CA GLU A 171 21.03 4.03 12.56
C GLU A 171 19.68 4.76 12.62
N TYR A 172 18.63 4.18 12.09
CA TYR A 172 17.28 4.73 12.14
C TYR A 172 16.83 5.04 13.58
N PHE A 173 17.06 4.11 14.51
CA PHE A 173 16.63 4.30 15.90
C PHE A 173 17.51 5.27 16.72
N LYS A 174 18.62 5.80 16.18
CA LYS A 174 19.36 6.90 16.83
C LYS A 174 18.52 8.17 16.98
N ASP A 175 17.59 8.40 16.05
CA ASP A 175 16.68 9.55 16.08
C ASP A 175 15.54 9.37 17.11
N TYR A 176 15.45 8.18 17.72
CA TYR A 176 14.43 7.81 18.70
C TYR A 176 15.07 7.36 20.04
N PRO A 177 15.84 8.22 20.73
CA PRO A 177 16.63 7.83 21.91
C PRO A 177 15.78 7.39 23.12
N GLN A 178 14.47 7.66 23.10
CA GLN A 178 13.52 7.21 24.11
C GLN A 178 13.25 5.71 24.05
N TYR A 179 13.59 5.03 22.95
CA TYR A 179 13.36 3.61 22.79
C TYR A 179 14.63 2.78 23.00
N HIS A 180 14.44 1.60 23.54
CA HIS A 180 15.47 0.57 23.69
C HIS A 180 15.14 -0.65 22.84
N ILE A 181 16.05 -1.06 21.96
CA ILE A 181 15.90 -2.29 21.17
C ILE A 181 16.28 -3.48 22.07
N GLU A 182 15.27 -4.22 22.53
CA GLU A 182 15.41 -5.44 23.32
C GLU A 182 15.84 -6.63 22.44
N ALA A 183 15.30 -6.69 21.21
CA ALA A 183 15.63 -7.75 20.24
C ALA A 183 15.58 -7.19 18.83
N LEU A 184 16.56 -7.59 18.02
CA LEU A 184 16.65 -7.27 16.61
C LEU A 184 16.83 -8.55 15.80
N HIS A 185 15.99 -8.74 14.78
CA HIS A 185 16.03 -9.88 13.88
C HIS A 185 16.06 -9.38 12.43
N CYS A 186 17.23 -9.37 11.82
CA CYS A 186 17.40 -9.04 10.43
C CYS A 186 17.55 -10.32 9.60
N ASN A 187 16.79 -10.45 8.51
CA ASN A 187 16.75 -11.63 7.64
C ASN A 187 16.78 -12.96 8.44
N PRO A 188 15.83 -13.22 9.35
CA PRO A 188 15.93 -14.35 10.29
C PRO A 188 15.98 -15.72 9.63
N ALA A 189 15.58 -15.82 8.36
CA ALA A 189 15.68 -17.05 7.54
C ALA A 189 16.95 -17.09 6.69
N GLY A 190 17.85 -16.11 6.82
CA GLY A 190 19.04 -15.92 6.01
C GLY A 190 18.85 -14.86 4.93
N ASP A 191 19.97 -14.42 4.33
CA ASP A 191 19.97 -13.47 3.21
C ASP A 191 19.27 -14.07 1.99
N TRP A 192 18.53 -13.24 1.25
CA TRP A 192 17.70 -13.69 0.14
C TRP A 192 17.76 -12.70 -1.03
N ASN A 193 17.61 -13.21 -2.26
CA ASN A 193 17.74 -12.44 -3.50
C ASN A 193 16.60 -12.64 -4.51
N ILE A 194 15.61 -13.47 -4.18
CA ILE A 194 14.42 -13.68 -5.00
C ILE A 194 13.22 -13.10 -4.26
N GLY A 195 12.59 -12.07 -4.82
CA GLY A 195 11.44 -11.37 -4.25
C GLY A 195 10.47 -10.90 -5.33
N GLY A 196 9.48 -10.10 -4.93
CA GLY A 196 8.46 -9.61 -5.83
C GLY A 196 7.67 -10.74 -6.49
N PHE A 197 7.17 -10.53 -7.71
CA PHE A 197 6.39 -11.54 -8.43
C PHE A 197 7.15 -12.83 -8.76
N THR A 198 8.48 -12.81 -8.70
CA THR A 198 9.29 -14.03 -8.88
C THR A 198 9.20 -14.96 -7.67
N ALA A 199 8.87 -14.43 -6.49
CA ALA A 199 8.77 -15.20 -5.25
C ALA A 199 7.33 -15.50 -4.85
N ASP A 200 6.39 -14.58 -5.06
CA ASP A 200 5.02 -14.70 -4.56
C ASP A 200 4.02 -13.95 -5.45
N ALA A 201 2.76 -14.34 -5.36
CA ALA A 201 1.67 -13.65 -6.05
C ALA A 201 1.16 -12.45 -5.25
N GLY A 202 0.71 -11.41 -5.96
CA GLY A 202 0.10 -10.23 -5.38
C GLY A 202 -1.28 -9.93 -5.96
N LEU A 203 -2.08 -9.21 -5.19
CA LEU A 203 -3.36 -8.64 -5.62
C LEU A 203 -3.53 -7.23 -5.07
N THR A 204 -4.22 -6.38 -5.85
CA THR A 204 -4.72 -5.08 -5.38
C THR A 204 -5.56 -5.25 -4.11
N GLY A 205 -5.33 -4.42 -3.09
CA GLY A 205 -6.14 -4.39 -1.87
C GLY A 205 -5.87 -5.52 -0.88
N ARG A 206 -4.73 -6.21 -0.94
CA ARG A 206 -4.35 -7.25 0.03
C ARG A 206 -3.48 -6.75 1.18
N LYS A 207 -3.18 -5.45 1.24
CA LYS A 207 -2.39 -4.84 2.33
C LYS A 207 -3.16 -3.74 3.06
N LEU A 208 -4.47 -3.91 3.21
CA LEU A 208 -5.36 -2.88 3.76
C LEU A 208 -5.01 -2.45 5.19
N ALA A 209 -4.49 -3.34 6.03
CA ALA A 209 -4.00 -2.95 7.35
C ALA A 209 -2.78 -2.02 7.27
N VAL A 210 -1.91 -2.21 6.26
CA VAL A 210 -0.78 -1.32 5.97
C VAL A 210 -1.26 0.00 5.35
N ASP A 211 -2.28 -0.04 4.51
CA ASP A 211 -2.83 1.14 3.84
C ASP A 211 -3.60 2.07 4.80
N ASN A 212 -4.09 1.53 5.92
CA ASN A 212 -4.84 2.27 6.92
C ASN A 212 -3.96 2.66 8.13
N TYR A 213 -4.17 2.05 9.28
CA TYR A 213 -3.59 2.47 10.57
C TYR A 213 -2.85 1.33 11.30
N GLY A 214 -2.52 0.25 10.59
CA GLY A 214 -1.97 -0.96 11.18
C GLY A 214 -3.04 -1.82 11.89
N PRO A 215 -2.64 -2.92 12.54
CA PRO A 215 -3.55 -3.96 13.05
C PRO A 215 -4.32 -3.55 14.30
N ARG A 216 -3.99 -2.42 14.94
CA ARG A 216 -4.70 -1.93 16.13
C ARG A 216 -6.10 -1.41 15.82
N VAL A 217 -6.32 -0.98 14.60
CA VAL A 217 -7.57 -0.37 14.15
C VAL A 217 -8.23 -1.28 13.12
N PRO A 218 -9.54 -1.57 13.26
CA PRO A 218 -10.26 -2.33 12.24
C PRO A 218 -10.22 -1.64 10.87
N ILE A 219 -10.42 -2.42 9.81
CA ILE A 219 -10.56 -1.91 8.44
C ILE A 219 -11.99 -2.13 7.95
N GLY A 220 -12.44 -1.30 7.00
CA GLY A 220 -13.75 -1.44 6.35
C GLY A 220 -13.79 -2.57 5.31
N GLY A 221 -12.64 -2.95 4.74
CA GLY A 221 -12.50 -4.04 3.77
C GLY A 221 -12.39 -3.60 2.32
N GLY A 222 -12.73 -2.37 1.96
CA GLY A 222 -12.61 -1.83 0.60
C GLY A 222 -11.17 -1.42 0.25
N ALA A 223 -10.67 -1.89 -0.90
CA ALA A 223 -9.39 -1.45 -1.43
C ALA A 223 -9.46 0.02 -1.88
N PHE A 224 -8.35 0.76 -1.72
CA PHE A 224 -8.22 2.15 -2.17
C PHE A 224 -7.68 2.23 -3.59
N SER A 225 -6.63 1.48 -3.88
CA SER A 225 -5.89 1.53 -5.13
C SER A 225 -6.76 1.22 -6.34
N GLY A 226 -6.53 1.92 -7.44
CA GLY A 226 -7.24 1.74 -8.71
C GLY A 226 -8.64 2.34 -8.76
N LYS A 227 -9.09 3.06 -7.74
CA LYS A 227 -10.44 3.63 -7.61
C LYS A 227 -10.43 5.15 -7.61
N ASP A 228 -11.23 5.77 -8.48
CA ASP A 228 -11.46 7.21 -8.51
C ASP A 228 -12.34 7.70 -7.34
N SER A 229 -12.49 9.02 -7.19
CA SER A 229 -13.19 9.65 -6.07
C SER A 229 -14.69 9.35 -5.97
N THR A 230 -15.31 8.79 -7.00
CA THR A 230 -16.72 8.36 -6.95
C THR A 230 -16.92 7.06 -6.15
N LYS A 231 -15.86 6.31 -5.89
CA LYS A 231 -15.88 5.08 -5.10
C LYS A 231 -15.72 5.40 -3.63
N VAL A 232 -16.77 5.12 -2.85
CA VAL A 232 -16.81 5.43 -1.41
C VAL A 232 -15.78 4.67 -0.60
N ASP A 233 -15.34 3.50 -1.03
CA ASP A 233 -14.25 2.76 -0.39
C ASP A 233 -13.00 3.63 -0.20
N ARG A 234 -12.68 4.48 -1.16
CA ARG A 234 -11.56 5.40 -1.09
C ARG A 234 -11.95 6.78 -0.54
N SER A 235 -12.91 7.45 -1.16
CA SER A 235 -13.26 8.84 -0.83
C SER A 235 -13.83 8.99 0.58
N ALA A 236 -14.71 8.10 1.01
CA ALA A 236 -15.29 8.16 2.34
C ALA A 236 -14.32 7.69 3.43
N ALA A 237 -13.38 6.77 3.14
CA ALA A 237 -12.30 6.43 4.06
C ALA A 237 -11.36 7.63 4.30
N TYR A 238 -11.02 8.38 3.26
CA TYR A 238 -10.23 9.61 3.39
C TYR A 238 -10.97 10.71 4.16
N MET A 239 -12.28 10.86 3.91
CA MET A 239 -13.11 11.77 4.69
C MET A 239 -13.21 11.37 6.16
N ALA A 240 -13.39 10.08 6.45
CA ALA A 240 -13.41 9.57 7.82
C ALA A 240 -12.09 9.84 8.55
N ARG A 241 -10.93 9.70 7.85
CA ARG A 241 -9.62 10.08 8.38
C ARG A 241 -9.56 11.58 8.66
N ARG A 242 -10.00 12.42 7.73
CA ARG A 242 -10.02 13.89 7.91
C ARG A 242 -10.83 14.29 9.14
N ILE A 243 -12.04 13.75 9.30
CA ILE A 243 -12.89 13.99 10.46
C ILE A 243 -12.20 13.59 11.77
N ALA A 244 -11.54 12.42 11.80
CA ALA A 244 -10.84 11.95 12.98
C ALA A 244 -9.66 12.88 13.37
N VAL A 245 -8.92 13.41 12.39
CA VAL A 245 -7.85 14.38 12.61
C VAL A 245 -8.41 15.70 13.09
N ASP A 246 -9.42 16.25 12.43
CA ASP A 246 -10.05 17.54 12.78
C ASP A 246 -10.61 17.52 14.24
N ILE A 247 -11.17 16.38 14.69
CA ILE A 247 -11.64 16.20 16.08
C ILE A 247 -10.45 16.16 17.06
N LEU A 248 -9.36 15.52 16.67
CA LEU A 248 -8.18 15.41 17.53
C LEU A 248 -7.45 16.75 17.74
N GLU A 249 -7.50 17.63 16.74
CA GLU A 249 -6.85 18.95 16.77
C GLU A 249 -7.64 20.02 17.54
N GLN A 250 -8.92 19.78 17.85
CA GLN A 250 -9.76 20.61 18.72
C GLN A 250 -9.40 20.44 20.19
#